data_f590ff7d091788c433d6e30343ea55ee
#
_entry.id   f590ff7d091788c433d6e30343ea55ee
#
_cell.length_a   1.000
_cell.length_b   1.000
_cell.length_c   1.000
_cell.angle_alpha   90.00
_cell.angle_beta   90.00
_cell.angle_gamma   90.00
#
_symmetry.space_group_name_H-M   'P 1'
#
loop_
_entity.id
_entity.type
_entity.pdbx_description
1 polymer ?
#
loop_
_entity_poly.entity_id
_entity_poly.type
_entity_poly.pdbx_seq_one_letter_code
_entity_poly.pdbx_strand_id
1 'polypeptide(L)'
;GRWLAAAAGLALGLSAALPARAQDTIKIGILHSLSGTMAISETTLKDVMLMLIEEQNKKGGVLGKKLEAVVVDPASNWPLFAEKAEQLLVKDKVDVVFGCWTSVSRKSVLPVFEKNNGLLFYPVQYEGEESSKNVFYTGAAPNQQAIPAVDYLMKDVGVKRWVLAGTDYVYPRTTNKILEAYLKAKGVKDEDIMINYTPFGHSDWQTIVADIKKFGSAGKKTAVVSTINGDANVPFYKELAN
;
A
#
# COMPACT_ATOMS: atom_id res chain seq x y z
N GLY A 1 28.01 -88.07 13.42
CA GLY A 1 27.50 -87.02 12.56
C GLY A 1 26.88 -85.92 13.38
N ARG A 2 27.51 -84.73 13.41
CA ARG A 2 27.01 -83.55 14.17
C ARG A 2 26.40 -82.58 13.17
N TRP A 3 25.13 -82.31 13.36
CA TRP A 3 24.42 -81.25 12.61
C TRP A 3 24.61 -79.93 13.34
N LEU A 4 25.21 -78.92 12.66
CA LEU A 4 25.24 -77.54 13.11
C LEU A 4 24.18 -76.79 12.32
N ALA A 5 23.14 -76.39 13.00
CA ALA A 5 22.11 -75.47 12.44
C ALA A 5 22.60 -74.06 12.58
N ALA A 6 22.77 -73.33 11.44
CA ALA A 6 23.02 -71.90 11.38
C ALA A 6 21.69 -71.16 11.41
N ALA A 7 21.41 -70.49 12.49
CA ALA A 7 20.26 -69.53 12.57
C ALA A 7 20.68 -68.15 12.00
N ALA A 8 20.21 -67.86 10.80
CA ALA A 8 20.35 -66.54 10.25
C ALA A 8 19.25 -65.63 10.84
N GLY A 9 19.64 -64.69 11.72
CA GLY A 9 18.75 -63.69 12.29
C GLY A 9 18.47 -62.58 11.27
N LEU A 10 17.24 -62.51 10.78
CA LEU A 10 16.73 -61.40 9.97
C LEU A 10 16.42 -60.24 10.93
N ALA A 11 17.32 -59.27 11.04
CA ALA A 11 17.03 -58.02 11.70
C ALA A 11 16.19 -57.12 10.74
N LEU A 12 14.86 -57.19 10.86
CA LEU A 12 13.98 -56.19 10.27
C LEU A 12 14.19 -54.83 10.98
N GLY A 13 14.94 -53.96 10.36
CA GLY A 13 15.01 -52.56 10.77
C GLY A 13 13.65 -51.86 10.50
N LEU A 14 12.81 -51.76 11.54
CA LEU A 14 11.70 -50.84 11.53
C LEU A 14 12.26 -49.40 11.52
N SER A 15 12.46 -48.82 10.32
CA SER A 15 12.61 -47.39 10.18
C SER A 15 11.28 -46.76 10.56
N ALA A 16 11.14 -46.34 11.81
CA ALA A 16 10.05 -45.50 12.24
C ALA A 16 10.16 -44.19 11.44
N ALA A 17 9.38 -44.09 10.37
CA ALA A 17 9.15 -42.80 9.70
C ALA A 17 8.50 -41.87 10.73
N LEU A 18 9.30 -41.05 11.37
CA LEU A 18 8.78 -39.94 12.16
C LEU A 18 7.87 -39.14 11.24
N PRO A 19 6.60 -38.88 11.61
CA PRO A 19 5.76 -38.02 10.82
C PRO A 19 6.52 -36.71 10.66
N ALA A 20 6.78 -36.31 9.41
CA ALA A 20 7.31 -35.00 9.12
C ALA A 20 6.32 -34.02 9.76
N ARG A 21 6.66 -33.46 10.91
CA ARG A 21 5.91 -32.37 11.50
C ARG A 21 5.93 -31.29 10.46
N ALA A 22 4.75 -30.91 9.93
CA ALA A 22 4.62 -29.72 9.11
C ALA A 22 5.36 -28.62 9.87
N GLN A 23 6.39 -28.07 9.23
CA GLN A 23 7.21 -27.04 9.86
C GLN A 23 6.27 -25.89 10.19
N ASP A 24 6.13 -25.60 11.48
CA ASP A 24 5.27 -24.53 11.97
C ASP A 24 5.77 -23.22 11.37
N THR A 25 5.01 -22.61 10.46
CA THR A 25 5.36 -21.38 9.75
C THR A 25 4.63 -20.18 10.35
N ILE A 26 5.19 -19.00 10.19
CA ILE A 26 4.49 -17.72 10.43
C ILE A 26 3.93 -17.28 9.10
N LYS A 27 2.61 -17.22 8.98
CA LYS A 27 1.92 -16.83 7.75
C LYS A 27 1.77 -15.32 7.65
N ILE A 28 2.23 -14.77 6.55
CA ILE A 28 2.15 -13.34 6.25
C ILE A 28 1.20 -13.13 5.08
N GLY A 29 0.08 -12.48 5.33
CA GLY A 29 -0.85 -12.04 4.31
C GLY A 29 -0.27 -10.84 3.54
N ILE A 30 -0.37 -10.88 2.21
CA ILE A 30 0.02 -9.79 1.32
C ILE A 30 -1.22 -9.39 0.53
N LEU A 31 -1.77 -8.21 0.86
CA LEU A 31 -3.05 -7.71 0.35
C LEU A 31 -2.81 -6.47 -0.52
N HIS A 32 -2.48 -6.70 -1.78
CA HIS A 32 -2.20 -5.65 -2.76
C HIS A 32 -2.87 -5.96 -4.10
N SER A 33 -3.39 -4.93 -4.78
CA SER A 33 -3.96 -5.08 -6.12
C SER A 33 -2.87 -5.41 -7.14
N LEU A 34 -3.00 -6.55 -7.77
CA LEU A 34 -2.11 -7.03 -8.84
C LEU A 34 -2.73 -6.82 -10.23
N SER A 35 -3.99 -6.39 -10.24
CA SER A 35 -4.76 -6.02 -11.43
C SER A 35 -5.60 -4.76 -11.17
N GLY A 36 -6.15 -4.16 -12.24
CA GLY A 36 -6.93 -2.92 -12.17
C GLY A 36 -6.06 -1.65 -12.06
N THR A 37 -6.70 -0.52 -11.76
CA THR A 37 -6.11 0.84 -11.82
C THR A 37 -4.94 1.06 -10.89
N MET A 38 -4.84 0.30 -9.79
CA MET A 38 -3.78 0.43 -8.78
C MET A 38 -2.62 -0.55 -8.96
N ALA A 39 -2.70 -1.50 -9.89
CA ALA A 39 -1.66 -2.51 -10.11
C ALA A 39 -0.28 -1.89 -10.37
N ILE A 40 -0.22 -0.78 -11.11
CA ILE A 40 1.02 -0.04 -11.40
C ILE A 40 1.79 0.37 -10.13
N SER A 41 1.07 0.62 -9.03
CA SER A 41 1.67 1.03 -7.76
C SER A 41 1.83 -0.14 -6.78
N GLU A 42 0.89 -1.08 -6.76
CA GLU A 42 0.80 -2.11 -5.71
C GLU A 42 1.61 -3.38 -6.03
N THR A 43 1.84 -3.69 -7.30
CA THR A 43 2.63 -4.88 -7.69
C THR A 43 4.04 -4.84 -7.11
N THR A 44 4.69 -3.68 -7.13
CA THR A 44 6.03 -3.51 -6.58
C THR A 44 6.08 -3.72 -5.06
N LEU A 45 5.02 -3.35 -4.33
CA LEU A 45 4.95 -3.59 -2.88
C LEU A 45 4.87 -5.09 -2.57
N LYS A 46 4.08 -5.84 -3.34
CA LYS A 46 4.03 -7.30 -3.23
C LYS A 46 5.42 -7.91 -3.50
N ASP A 47 6.12 -7.44 -4.55
CA ASP A 47 7.46 -7.95 -4.90
C ASP A 47 8.48 -7.66 -3.79
N VAL A 48 8.47 -6.46 -3.21
CA VAL A 48 9.33 -6.10 -2.06
C VAL A 48 9.03 -6.98 -0.86
N MET A 49 7.77 -7.23 -0.53
CA MET A 49 7.40 -8.11 0.58
C MET A 49 7.89 -9.55 0.37
N LEU A 50 7.75 -10.09 -0.85
CA LEU A 50 8.25 -11.42 -1.17
C LEU A 50 9.78 -11.50 -1.05
N MET A 51 10.48 -10.48 -1.54
CA MET A 51 11.94 -10.38 -1.40
C MET A 51 12.37 -10.36 0.07
N LEU A 52 11.72 -9.54 0.89
CA LEU A 52 12.05 -9.44 2.33
C LEU A 52 11.76 -10.74 3.09
N ILE A 53 10.67 -11.43 2.76
CA ILE A 53 10.33 -12.74 3.32
C ILE A 53 11.41 -13.77 2.95
N GLU A 54 11.84 -13.80 1.69
CA GLU A 54 12.91 -14.68 1.22
C GLU A 54 14.23 -14.40 1.95
N GLU A 55 14.62 -13.14 2.04
CA GLU A 55 15.85 -12.74 2.76
C GLU A 55 15.79 -13.12 4.25
N GLN A 56 14.67 -12.88 4.92
CA GLN A 56 14.49 -13.25 6.31
C GLN A 56 14.54 -14.77 6.49
N ASN A 57 13.98 -15.51 5.56
CA ASN A 57 14.02 -16.97 5.57
C ASN A 57 15.45 -17.51 5.37
N LYS A 58 16.28 -16.88 4.53
CA LYS A 58 17.72 -17.22 4.40
C LYS A 58 18.49 -16.98 5.69
N LYS A 59 18.08 -16.01 6.51
CA LYS A 59 18.65 -15.72 7.84
C LYS A 59 18.13 -16.64 8.95
N GLY A 60 17.26 -17.60 8.65
CA GLY A 60 16.71 -18.57 9.62
C GLY A 60 15.25 -18.28 10.03
N GLY A 61 14.58 -17.34 9.39
CA GLY A 61 13.19 -16.98 9.70
C GLY A 61 13.05 -16.08 10.92
N VAL A 62 11.94 -16.19 11.60
CA VAL A 62 11.63 -15.44 12.83
C VAL A 62 11.32 -16.44 13.94
N LEU A 63 11.97 -16.31 15.10
CA LEU A 63 11.83 -17.23 16.22
C LEU A 63 12.04 -18.73 15.83
N GLY A 64 12.95 -18.97 14.88
CA GLY A 64 13.23 -20.32 14.36
C GLY A 64 12.19 -20.87 13.40
N LYS A 65 11.16 -20.10 13.03
CA LYS A 65 10.11 -20.48 12.10
C LYS A 65 10.31 -19.80 10.75
N LYS A 66 10.02 -20.51 9.67
CA LYS A 66 9.99 -19.91 8.33
C LYS A 66 8.76 -19.00 8.18
N LEU A 67 8.93 -17.95 7.39
CA LEU A 67 7.84 -17.09 6.95
C LEU A 67 7.21 -17.66 5.68
N GLU A 68 5.89 -17.70 5.64
CA GLU A 68 5.09 -18.17 4.51
C GLU A 68 4.22 -17.03 3.98
N ALA A 69 4.42 -16.65 2.71
CA ALA A 69 3.63 -15.60 2.09
C ALA A 69 2.29 -16.14 1.58
N VAL A 70 1.20 -15.48 1.92
CA VAL A 70 -0.15 -15.72 1.37
C VAL A 70 -0.57 -14.48 0.60
N VAL A 71 -0.45 -14.52 -0.73
CA VAL A 71 -0.72 -13.38 -1.61
C VAL A 71 -2.15 -13.46 -2.14
N VAL A 72 -2.87 -12.35 -2.07
CA VAL A 72 -4.22 -12.20 -2.65
C VAL A 72 -4.29 -10.94 -3.51
N ASP A 73 -5.08 -11.01 -4.58
CA ASP A 73 -5.36 -9.88 -5.48
C ASP A 73 -6.80 -9.39 -5.28
N PRO A 74 -7.01 -8.20 -4.70
CA PRO A 74 -8.33 -7.57 -4.63
C PRO A 74 -8.68 -6.73 -5.86
N ALA A 75 -7.89 -6.78 -6.94
CA ALA A 75 -8.19 -6.25 -8.26
C ALA A 75 -8.64 -4.77 -8.30
N SER A 76 -8.07 -3.91 -7.45
CA SER A 76 -8.45 -2.49 -7.32
C SER A 76 -9.95 -2.29 -7.01
N ASN A 77 -10.59 -3.27 -6.40
CA ASN A 77 -12.01 -3.27 -6.04
C ASN A 77 -12.16 -3.22 -4.51
N TRP A 78 -12.72 -2.15 -3.99
CA TRP A 78 -12.78 -1.88 -2.55
C TRP A 78 -13.60 -2.92 -1.76
N PRO A 79 -14.79 -3.34 -2.20
CA PRO A 79 -15.50 -4.47 -1.60
C PRO A 79 -14.68 -5.76 -1.59
N LEU A 80 -13.97 -6.06 -2.68
CA LEU A 80 -13.13 -7.25 -2.77
C LEU A 80 -11.91 -7.17 -1.82
N PHE A 81 -11.39 -5.98 -1.52
CA PHE A 81 -10.39 -5.82 -0.46
C PHE A 81 -10.89 -6.35 0.89
N ALA A 82 -12.11 -5.99 1.29
CA ALA A 82 -12.70 -6.47 2.55
C ALA A 82 -12.90 -7.99 2.54
N GLU A 83 -13.39 -8.55 1.42
CA GLU A 83 -13.57 -9.99 1.26
C GLU A 83 -12.22 -10.74 1.33
N LYS A 84 -11.18 -10.24 0.66
CA LYS A 84 -9.83 -10.81 0.70
C LYS A 84 -9.18 -10.68 2.07
N ALA A 85 -9.41 -9.59 2.79
CA ALA A 85 -8.98 -9.44 4.17
C ALA A 85 -9.63 -10.50 5.08
N GLU A 86 -10.94 -10.74 4.95
CA GLU A 86 -11.62 -11.78 5.70
C GLU A 86 -11.12 -13.18 5.32
N GLN A 87 -10.86 -13.43 4.03
CA GLN A 87 -10.23 -14.67 3.58
C GLN A 87 -8.89 -14.91 4.29
N LEU A 88 -7.99 -13.92 4.27
CA LEU A 88 -6.67 -14.02 4.91
C LEU A 88 -6.77 -14.32 6.41
N LEU A 89 -7.62 -13.59 7.12
CA LEU A 89 -7.73 -13.71 8.58
C LEU A 89 -8.47 -14.97 9.03
N VAL A 90 -9.57 -15.32 8.38
CA VAL A 90 -10.48 -16.39 8.85
C VAL A 90 -10.17 -17.73 8.21
N LYS A 91 -9.97 -17.76 6.88
CA LYS A 91 -9.75 -18.99 6.11
C LYS A 91 -8.29 -19.40 6.11
N ASP A 92 -7.40 -18.48 5.70
CA ASP A 92 -5.98 -18.76 5.54
C ASP A 92 -5.22 -18.67 6.87
N LYS A 93 -5.83 -18.00 7.86
CA LYS A 93 -5.33 -17.85 9.25
C LYS A 93 -3.91 -17.28 9.28
N VAL A 94 -3.72 -16.16 8.57
CA VAL A 94 -2.44 -15.45 8.60
C VAL A 94 -2.23 -14.78 9.96
N ASP A 95 -0.99 -14.70 10.41
CA ASP A 95 -0.62 -14.08 11.69
C ASP A 95 -0.63 -12.54 11.60
N VAL A 96 -0.34 -12.00 10.41
CA VAL A 96 -0.25 -10.56 10.14
C VAL A 96 -0.48 -10.29 8.66
N VAL A 97 -1.00 -9.11 8.33
CA VAL A 97 -1.19 -8.66 6.94
C VAL A 97 -0.38 -7.39 6.69
N PHE A 98 0.34 -7.37 5.58
CA PHE A 98 0.91 -6.16 4.98
C PHE A 98 0.10 -5.83 3.74
N GLY A 99 -0.45 -4.63 3.65
CA GLY A 99 -1.30 -4.37 2.50
C GLY A 99 -2.01 -3.04 2.50
N CYS A 100 -2.85 -2.92 1.49
CA CYS A 100 -3.51 -1.72 1.03
C CYS A 100 -2.52 -0.67 0.49
N TRP A 101 -3.01 0.15 -0.42
CA TRP A 101 -2.35 1.36 -0.87
C TRP A 101 -3.24 2.57 -0.64
N THR A 102 -4.43 2.54 -1.21
CA THR A 102 -5.36 3.66 -1.12
C THR A 102 -6.00 3.73 0.27
N SER A 103 -6.28 4.94 0.73
CA SER A 103 -7.02 5.11 1.99
C SER A 103 -8.41 4.51 1.92
N VAL A 104 -9.04 4.46 0.74
CA VAL A 104 -10.34 3.80 0.58
C VAL A 104 -10.23 2.29 0.74
N SER A 105 -9.18 1.64 0.24
CA SER A 105 -8.98 0.20 0.49
C SER A 105 -8.73 -0.07 1.96
N ARG A 106 -7.89 0.73 2.63
CA ARG A 106 -7.68 0.61 4.09
C ARG A 106 -8.98 0.76 4.87
N LYS A 107 -9.79 1.78 4.56
CA LYS A 107 -11.09 1.99 5.22
C LYS A 107 -12.07 0.85 4.96
N SER A 108 -12.02 0.23 3.81
CA SER A 108 -12.86 -0.94 3.50
C SER A 108 -12.48 -2.17 4.33
N VAL A 109 -11.18 -2.38 4.61
CA VAL A 109 -10.73 -3.54 5.38
C VAL A 109 -10.74 -3.31 6.89
N LEU A 110 -10.70 -2.06 7.35
CA LEU A 110 -10.61 -1.72 8.77
C LEU A 110 -11.66 -2.44 9.64
N PRO A 111 -12.96 -2.45 9.30
CA PRO A 111 -13.96 -3.17 10.09
C PRO A 111 -13.70 -4.68 10.16
N VAL A 112 -13.11 -5.26 9.11
CA VAL A 112 -12.78 -6.69 9.06
C VAL A 112 -11.65 -7.01 10.03
N PHE A 113 -10.60 -6.16 10.06
CA PHE A 113 -9.48 -6.33 11.00
C PHE A 113 -9.93 -6.14 12.45
N GLU A 114 -10.76 -5.16 12.73
CA GLU A 114 -11.28 -4.90 14.07
C GLU A 114 -12.19 -6.03 14.56
N LYS A 115 -13.11 -6.51 13.72
CA LYS A 115 -14.01 -7.64 14.03
C LYS A 115 -13.26 -8.92 14.37
N ASN A 116 -12.20 -9.22 13.60
CA ASN A 116 -11.44 -10.46 13.73
C ASN A 116 -10.19 -10.31 14.61
N ASN A 117 -9.98 -9.14 15.24
CA ASN A 117 -8.78 -8.81 15.99
C ASN A 117 -7.49 -9.11 15.20
N GLY A 118 -7.52 -8.87 13.89
CA GLY A 118 -6.38 -9.03 13.00
C GLY A 118 -5.41 -7.87 13.10
N LEU A 119 -4.23 -8.02 12.51
CA LEU A 119 -3.18 -7.02 12.52
C LEU A 119 -2.82 -6.63 11.08
N LEU A 120 -2.94 -5.33 10.77
CA LEU A 120 -2.58 -4.74 9.48
C LEU A 120 -1.39 -3.79 9.64
N PHE A 121 -0.35 -3.99 8.85
CA PHE A 121 0.69 -2.99 8.60
C PHE A 121 0.37 -2.28 7.29
N TYR A 122 -0.02 -1.00 7.39
CA TYR A 122 -0.33 -0.14 6.26
C TYR A 122 0.91 0.64 5.84
N PRO A 123 1.50 0.39 4.64
CA PRO A 123 2.88 0.78 4.34
C PRO A 123 3.05 2.17 3.73
N VAL A 124 1.97 2.84 3.29
CA VAL A 124 2.08 4.07 2.50
C VAL A 124 1.62 5.31 3.27
N GLN A 125 1.95 6.49 2.73
CA GLN A 125 1.47 7.77 3.24
C GLN A 125 -0.06 7.84 3.18
N TYR A 126 -0.65 8.63 4.06
CA TYR A 126 -2.09 8.79 4.17
C TYR A 126 -2.46 10.17 4.71
N GLU A 127 -3.76 10.47 4.73
CA GLU A 127 -4.30 11.76 5.20
C GLU A 127 -4.21 11.99 6.71
N GLY A 128 -3.81 10.97 7.48
CA GLY A 128 -3.94 11.01 8.94
C GLY A 128 -5.38 10.82 9.40
N GLU A 129 -5.73 11.38 10.58
CA GLU A 129 -7.08 11.45 11.12
C GLU A 129 -7.79 10.10 11.33
N GLU A 130 -7.02 9.04 11.48
CA GLU A 130 -7.50 7.69 11.74
C GLU A 130 -6.56 6.99 12.72
N SER A 131 -7.12 6.26 13.67
CA SER A 131 -6.38 5.38 14.57
C SER A 131 -7.16 4.12 14.84
N SER A 132 -6.47 2.99 14.90
CA SER A 132 -7.01 1.70 15.29
C SER A 132 -5.94 0.88 15.98
N LYS A 133 -6.31 0.12 17.01
CA LYS A 133 -5.41 -0.83 17.67
C LYS A 133 -5.00 -1.99 16.75
N ASN A 134 -5.71 -2.16 15.63
CA ASN A 134 -5.51 -3.23 14.67
C ASN A 134 -4.67 -2.80 13.46
N VAL A 135 -4.27 -1.52 13.37
CA VAL A 135 -3.52 -0.99 12.22
C VAL A 135 -2.26 -0.25 12.68
N PHE A 136 -1.12 -0.65 12.13
CA PHE A 136 0.12 0.10 12.19
C PHE A 136 0.27 0.95 10.94
N TYR A 137 0.17 2.27 11.10
CA TYR A 137 0.35 3.26 10.04
C TYR A 137 1.85 3.57 9.94
N THR A 138 2.54 2.95 8.98
CA THR A 138 4.00 3.07 8.85
C THR A 138 4.43 4.12 7.82
N GLY A 139 3.47 4.66 7.05
CA GLY A 139 3.69 5.76 6.13
C GLY A 139 3.49 7.14 6.76
N ALA A 140 3.92 8.17 6.05
CA ALA A 140 3.88 9.55 6.52
C ALA A 140 2.47 10.14 6.53
N ALA A 141 2.14 10.89 7.58
CA ALA A 141 0.99 11.78 7.63
C ALA A 141 1.31 13.16 6.97
N PRO A 142 0.32 14.01 6.69
CA PRO A 142 0.54 15.27 5.96
C PRO A 142 1.56 16.21 6.62
N ASN A 143 1.65 16.25 7.94
CA ASN A 143 2.65 17.03 8.68
C ASN A 143 4.08 16.49 8.55
N GLN A 144 4.24 15.27 8.07
CA GLN A 144 5.54 14.62 7.88
C GLN A 144 6.00 14.64 6.41
N GLN A 145 5.11 14.87 5.46
CA GLN A 145 5.42 14.82 4.03
C GLN A 145 4.85 16.03 3.25
N ALA A 146 3.53 16.13 3.12
CA ALA A 146 2.90 17.10 2.22
C ALA A 146 3.13 18.55 2.66
N ILE A 147 2.96 18.85 3.94
CA ILE A 147 3.18 20.20 4.49
C ILE A 147 4.65 20.62 4.38
N PRO A 148 5.66 19.83 4.81
CA PRO A 148 7.06 20.18 4.62
C PRO A 148 7.46 20.40 3.16
N ALA A 149 6.92 19.58 2.23
CA ALA A 149 7.18 19.74 0.80
C ALA A 149 6.63 21.08 0.26
N VAL A 150 5.41 21.44 0.63
CA VAL A 150 4.80 22.73 0.27
C VAL A 150 5.57 23.90 0.90
N ASP A 151 6.00 23.76 2.14
CA ASP A 151 6.80 24.79 2.84
C ASP A 151 8.13 25.05 2.13
N TYR A 152 8.84 23.98 1.74
CA TYR A 152 10.06 24.07 0.94
C TYR A 152 9.81 24.79 -0.40
N LEU A 153 8.80 24.36 -1.14
CA LEU A 153 8.46 24.99 -2.43
C LEU A 153 8.11 26.48 -2.28
N MET A 154 7.45 26.86 -1.19
CA MET A 154 7.09 28.23 -0.90
C MET A 154 8.30 29.09 -0.53
N LYS A 155 9.14 28.61 0.39
CA LYS A 155 10.23 29.38 0.99
C LYS A 155 11.50 29.38 0.12
N ASP A 156 11.93 28.20 -0.31
CA ASP A 156 13.23 28.02 -0.98
C ASP A 156 13.10 28.12 -2.51
N VAL A 157 11.98 27.64 -3.07
CA VAL A 157 11.73 27.69 -4.51
C VAL A 157 10.98 28.94 -4.94
N GLY A 158 10.25 29.58 -4.02
CA GLY A 158 9.53 30.83 -4.28
C GLY A 158 8.19 30.65 -5.00
N VAL A 159 7.55 29.50 -4.85
CA VAL A 159 6.23 29.22 -5.41
C VAL A 159 5.17 30.12 -4.77
N LYS A 160 4.30 30.70 -5.61
CA LYS A 160 3.24 31.65 -5.19
C LYS A 160 1.84 31.18 -5.60
N ARG A 161 1.72 30.28 -6.57
CA ARG A 161 0.46 29.70 -7.04
C ARG A 161 0.49 28.17 -6.93
N TRP A 162 -0.66 27.59 -6.67
CA TRP A 162 -0.75 26.19 -6.30
C TRP A 162 -1.89 25.50 -7.04
N VAL A 163 -1.57 24.42 -7.71
CA VAL A 163 -2.56 23.48 -8.25
C VAL A 163 -2.53 22.23 -7.37
N LEU A 164 -3.66 21.90 -6.76
CA LEU A 164 -3.86 20.69 -5.97
C LEU A 164 -4.70 19.74 -6.81
N ALA A 165 -4.04 18.82 -7.52
CA ALA A 165 -4.70 17.87 -8.41
C ALA A 165 -4.74 16.48 -7.78
N GLY A 166 -5.90 15.87 -7.68
CA GLY A 166 -6.04 14.59 -6.99
C GLY A 166 -7.06 13.65 -7.59
N THR A 167 -6.96 12.37 -7.24
CA THR A 167 -7.99 11.39 -7.50
C THR A 167 -9.18 11.63 -6.55
N ASP A 168 -10.40 11.45 -7.05
CA ASP A 168 -11.61 11.75 -6.29
C ASP A 168 -11.95 10.67 -5.26
N TYR A 169 -11.25 10.70 -4.11
CA TYR A 169 -11.56 9.87 -2.94
C TYR A 169 -10.95 10.48 -1.67
N VAL A 170 -11.12 9.80 -0.53
CA VAL A 170 -10.83 10.36 0.81
C VAL A 170 -9.41 10.91 0.97
N TYR A 171 -8.35 10.20 0.52
CA TYR A 171 -6.97 10.66 0.71
C TYR A 171 -6.69 12.00 0.00
N PRO A 172 -6.92 12.18 -1.33
CA PRO A 172 -6.68 13.45 -1.98
C PRO A 172 -7.58 14.57 -1.45
N ARG A 173 -8.86 14.29 -1.23
CA ARG A 173 -9.79 15.31 -0.73
C ARG A 173 -9.39 15.83 0.65
N THR A 174 -9.02 14.95 1.56
CA THR A 174 -8.59 15.35 2.91
C THR A 174 -7.22 16.02 2.88
N THR A 175 -6.24 15.43 2.18
CA THR A 175 -4.89 16.01 2.07
C THR A 175 -4.91 17.38 1.40
N ASN A 176 -5.64 17.53 0.30
CA ASN A 176 -5.73 18.83 -0.39
C ASN A 176 -6.48 19.87 0.45
N LYS A 177 -7.49 19.48 1.23
CA LYS A 177 -8.15 20.38 2.19
C LYS A 177 -7.19 20.85 3.29
N ILE A 178 -6.34 19.97 3.80
CA ILE A 178 -5.29 20.32 4.77
C ILE A 178 -4.30 21.29 4.13
N LEU A 179 -3.84 21.02 2.90
CA LEU A 179 -2.91 21.89 2.18
C LEU A 179 -3.53 23.25 1.83
N GLU A 180 -4.78 23.29 1.40
CA GLU A 180 -5.51 24.53 1.14
C GLU A 180 -5.59 25.40 2.40
N ALA A 181 -5.99 24.81 3.53
CA ALA A 181 -6.03 25.50 4.82
C ALA A 181 -4.65 26.01 5.24
N TYR A 182 -3.60 25.19 5.06
CA TYR A 182 -2.22 25.58 5.34
C TYR A 182 -1.74 26.74 4.46
N LEU A 183 -1.98 26.69 3.15
CA LEU A 183 -1.65 27.75 2.21
C LEU A 183 -2.33 29.07 2.57
N LYS A 184 -3.64 29.03 2.88
CA LYS A 184 -4.41 30.21 3.33
C LYS A 184 -3.86 30.77 4.64
N ALA A 185 -3.49 29.94 5.59
CA ALA A 185 -2.86 30.38 6.83
C ALA A 185 -1.48 31.04 6.60
N LYS A 186 -0.80 30.72 5.49
CA LYS A 186 0.44 31.39 5.03
C LYS A 186 0.21 32.62 4.18
N GLY A 187 -1.05 33.05 4.00
CA GLY A 187 -1.41 34.26 3.25
C GLY A 187 -1.59 34.08 1.75
N VAL A 188 -1.62 32.81 1.27
CA VAL A 188 -1.98 32.53 -0.14
C VAL A 188 -3.47 32.80 -0.33
N LYS A 189 -3.80 33.58 -1.36
CA LYS A 189 -5.19 33.94 -1.67
C LYS A 189 -5.90 32.84 -2.44
N ASP A 190 -7.24 32.84 -2.39
CA ASP A 190 -8.08 31.86 -3.12
C ASP A 190 -7.82 31.88 -4.63
N GLU A 191 -7.57 33.06 -5.22
CA GLU A 191 -7.24 33.24 -6.65
C GLU A 191 -5.90 32.56 -7.06
N ASP A 192 -5.04 32.23 -6.10
CA ASP A 192 -3.76 31.58 -6.30
C ASP A 192 -3.79 30.08 -5.94
N ILE A 193 -4.98 29.51 -5.72
CA ILE A 193 -5.19 28.08 -5.45
C ILE A 193 -6.21 27.52 -6.44
N MET A 194 -5.80 26.49 -7.16
CA MET A 194 -6.65 25.72 -8.08
C MET A 194 -6.75 24.28 -7.59
N ILE A 195 -7.97 23.74 -7.50
CA ILE A 195 -8.20 22.37 -7.02
C ILE A 195 -8.98 21.59 -8.06
N ASN A 196 -8.48 20.40 -8.44
CA ASN A 196 -9.12 19.51 -9.39
C ASN A 196 -9.14 18.07 -8.86
N TYR A 197 -10.27 17.39 -9.08
CA TYR A 197 -10.40 15.96 -8.78
C TYR A 197 -10.90 15.20 -10.00
N THR A 198 -10.37 14.00 -10.22
CA THR A 198 -10.77 13.08 -11.28
C THR A 198 -10.99 11.68 -10.73
N PRO A 199 -11.85 10.86 -11.33
CA PRO A 199 -12.03 9.48 -10.89
C PRO A 199 -10.75 8.64 -11.08
N PHE A 200 -10.69 7.48 -10.42
CA PHE A 200 -9.66 6.49 -10.71
C PHE A 200 -9.68 6.09 -12.18
N GLY A 201 -8.51 5.89 -12.78
CA GLY A 201 -8.37 5.49 -14.19
C GLY A 201 -8.70 6.60 -15.19
N HIS A 202 -8.81 7.86 -14.77
CA HIS A 202 -9.06 8.99 -15.67
C HIS A 202 -7.94 9.11 -16.71
N SER A 203 -8.31 9.23 -17.99
CA SER A 203 -7.36 9.24 -19.11
C SER A 203 -7.41 10.48 -20.00
N ASP A 204 -8.50 11.24 -19.99
CA ASP A 204 -8.64 12.46 -20.79
C ASP A 204 -8.26 13.71 -19.99
N TRP A 205 -7.00 14.08 -20.07
CA TRP A 205 -6.42 15.18 -19.31
C TRP A 205 -6.31 16.50 -20.08
N GLN A 206 -6.68 16.54 -21.35
CA GLN A 206 -6.43 17.70 -22.22
C GLN A 206 -7.00 19.02 -21.64
N THR A 207 -8.29 19.01 -21.28
CA THR A 207 -8.95 20.22 -20.75
C THR A 207 -8.36 20.64 -19.40
N ILE A 208 -8.20 19.68 -18.48
CA ILE A 208 -7.67 19.97 -17.13
C ILE A 208 -6.24 20.49 -17.21
N VAL A 209 -5.39 19.88 -18.04
CA VAL A 209 -4.00 20.33 -18.21
C VAL A 209 -3.93 21.71 -18.91
N ALA A 210 -4.79 21.97 -19.90
CA ALA A 210 -4.89 23.29 -20.51
C ALA A 210 -5.25 24.36 -19.47
N ASP A 211 -6.20 24.08 -18.58
CA ASP A 211 -6.57 24.98 -17.48
C ASP A 211 -5.42 25.17 -16.48
N ILE A 212 -4.70 24.10 -16.13
CA ILE A 212 -3.49 24.16 -15.28
C ILE A 212 -2.42 25.06 -15.92
N LYS A 213 -2.14 24.88 -17.21
CA LYS A 213 -1.15 25.69 -17.95
C LYS A 213 -1.57 27.16 -18.02
N LYS A 214 -2.84 27.44 -18.32
CA LYS A 214 -3.40 28.78 -18.31
C LYS A 214 -3.28 29.42 -16.92
N PHE A 215 -3.62 28.68 -15.87
CA PHE A 215 -3.47 29.15 -14.50
C PHE A 215 -2.00 29.41 -14.16
N GLY A 216 -1.07 28.56 -14.58
CA GLY A 216 0.37 28.71 -14.36
C GLY A 216 1.01 29.87 -15.15
N SER A 217 0.40 30.32 -16.24
CA SER A 217 0.93 31.39 -17.09
C SER A 217 0.70 32.81 -16.55
N ALA A 218 0.08 32.99 -15.40
CA ALA A 218 -0.29 34.29 -14.83
C ALA A 218 0.87 35.06 -14.17
N GLY A 219 2.12 34.79 -14.56
CA GLY A 219 3.28 35.57 -14.14
C GLY A 219 3.80 35.32 -12.73
N LYS A 220 3.19 34.38 -12.00
CA LYS A 220 3.64 33.92 -10.69
C LYS A 220 4.17 32.47 -10.79
N LYS A 221 5.26 32.15 -10.07
CA LYS A 221 5.77 30.80 -10.03
C LYS A 221 4.75 29.84 -9.46
N THR A 222 4.40 28.82 -10.23
CA THR A 222 3.30 27.89 -9.93
C THR A 222 3.86 26.49 -9.72
N ALA A 223 3.33 25.76 -8.73
CA ALA A 223 3.57 24.34 -8.55
C ALA A 223 2.29 23.53 -8.67
N VAL A 224 2.41 22.32 -9.18
CA VAL A 224 1.37 21.30 -9.15
C VAL A 224 1.72 20.30 -8.04
N VAL A 225 0.85 20.22 -7.04
CA VAL A 225 0.91 19.17 -6.01
C VAL A 225 -0.05 18.08 -6.43
N SER A 226 0.52 16.93 -6.81
CA SER A 226 -0.27 15.79 -7.29
C SER A 226 -0.56 14.81 -6.15
N THR A 227 -1.83 14.55 -5.94
CA THR A 227 -2.36 13.44 -5.14
C THR A 227 -3.16 12.47 -6.02
N ILE A 228 -2.80 12.41 -7.31
CA ILE A 228 -3.36 11.47 -8.28
C ILE A 228 -2.77 10.08 -8.01
N ASN A 229 -3.61 9.05 -7.99
CA ASN A 229 -3.22 7.69 -7.70
C ASN A 229 -3.46 6.74 -8.90
N GLY A 230 -2.60 5.73 -9.00
CA GLY A 230 -2.73 4.66 -9.97
C GLY A 230 -2.32 5.06 -11.40
N ASP A 231 -2.87 4.35 -12.37
CA ASP A 231 -2.54 4.45 -13.79
C ASP A 231 -2.88 5.79 -14.45
N ALA A 232 -3.80 6.55 -13.86
CA ALA A 232 -4.12 7.92 -14.29
C ALA A 232 -2.92 8.89 -14.29
N ASN A 233 -1.86 8.57 -13.53
CA ASN A 233 -0.62 9.35 -13.52
C ASN A 233 0.08 9.35 -14.90
N VAL A 234 0.03 8.24 -15.63
CA VAL A 234 0.72 8.11 -16.93
C VAL A 234 0.23 9.14 -17.95
N PRO A 235 -1.07 9.20 -18.30
CA PRO A 235 -1.58 10.20 -19.22
C PRO A 235 -1.53 11.61 -18.63
N PHE A 236 -1.68 11.81 -17.32
CA PHE A 236 -1.57 13.11 -16.69
C PHE A 236 -0.19 13.75 -16.93
N TYR A 237 0.88 13.06 -16.55
CA TYR A 237 2.23 13.61 -16.71
C TYR A 237 2.64 13.72 -18.18
N LYS A 238 2.18 12.81 -19.04
CA LYS A 238 2.40 12.90 -20.48
C LYS A 238 1.79 14.19 -21.05
N GLU A 239 0.54 14.50 -20.68
CA GLU A 239 -0.15 15.72 -21.17
C GLU A 239 0.45 16.98 -20.54
N LEU A 240 0.84 16.94 -19.27
CA LEU A 240 1.44 18.09 -18.58
C LEU A 240 2.80 18.48 -19.16
N ALA A 241 3.56 17.50 -19.67
CA ALA A 241 4.88 17.72 -20.27
C ALA A 241 4.84 18.28 -21.71
N ASN A 242 3.72 18.12 -22.43
CA ASN A 242 3.54 18.68 -23.78
C ASN A 242 3.28 20.20 -23.72
#